data_35805d41b76baaf254b76a391794b5e1
#
_entry.id   35805d41b76baaf254b76a391794b5e1
#
_cell.length_a   1.000
_cell.length_b   1.000
_cell.length_c   1.000
_cell.angle_alpha   90.00
_cell.angle_beta   90.00
_cell.angle_gamma   90.00
#
_symmetry.space_group_name_H-M   'P 1'
#
loop_
_entity.id
_entity.type
_entity.pdbx_description
1 polymer ?
#
loop_
_entity_poly.entity_id
_entity_poly.type
_entity_poly.pdbx_seq_one_letter_code
_entity_poly.pdbx_strand_id
1 'polypeptide(L)'
;IVGKTGAGKTALVDLLLRAHWCKRVLFLADRVALVNQAVNAFKAHLPDAAPVNLVTEKATDGRVYVSTYPSMMGLINDGANAEGGARRFGIGHFDLIVVDEAHRSIYQKYRAIFSYFDALLVGLTATPKDEIDRNTYSLFGLESGVPTDAYGLDDAIAAGYLAPPRAVSVPLKFQREGIRYQDLSDD
;
A
#
# COMPACT_ATOMS: atom_id res chain seq x y z
N ILE A 1 10.59 -1.24 2.61
CA ILE A 1 10.69 0.14 3.13
C ILE A 1 9.59 0.35 4.16
N VAL A 2 9.96 0.79 5.35
CA VAL A 2 9.03 1.08 6.45
C VAL A 2 9.05 2.59 6.70
N GLY A 3 7.89 3.20 6.70
CA GLY A 3 7.76 4.63 6.93
C GLY A 3 6.29 5.04 7.11
N LYS A 4 6.06 6.13 7.84
CA LYS A 4 4.71 6.66 8.10
C LYS A 4 4.05 7.19 6.83
N THR A 5 2.73 7.24 6.82
CA THR A 5 1.92 7.90 5.77
C THR A 5 2.47 9.30 5.48
N GLY A 6 2.74 9.60 4.22
CA GLY A 6 3.39 10.86 3.80
C GLY A 6 4.91 10.77 3.65
N ALA A 7 5.55 9.62 3.93
CA ALA A 7 7.00 9.44 3.85
C ALA A 7 7.57 9.35 2.41
N GLY A 8 6.89 9.92 1.43
CA GLY A 8 7.45 10.05 0.09
C GLY A 8 7.16 8.91 -0.88
N LYS A 9 6.07 8.17 -0.71
CA LYS A 9 5.65 7.10 -1.63
C LYS A 9 5.61 7.57 -3.10
N THR A 10 5.02 8.72 -3.34
CA THR A 10 4.97 9.34 -4.67
C THR A 10 6.36 9.71 -5.18
N ALA A 11 7.23 10.23 -4.32
CA ALA A 11 8.61 10.58 -4.67
C ALA A 11 9.44 9.34 -5.01
N LEU A 12 9.22 8.20 -4.34
CA LEU A 12 9.87 6.94 -4.69
C LEU A 12 9.51 6.52 -6.12
N VAL A 13 8.23 6.54 -6.47
CA VAL A 13 7.76 6.19 -7.82
C VAL A 13 8.31 7.18 -8.86
N ASP A 14 8.31 8.48 -8.56
CA ASP A 14 8.91 9.51 -9.43
C ASP A 14 10.40 9.23 -9.70
N LEU A 15 11.17 8.98 -8.63
CA LEU A 15 12.59 8.70 -8.74
C LEU A 15 12.86 7.47 -9.62
N LEU A 16 12.12 6.38 -9.43
CA LEU A 16 12.29 5.15 -10.19
C LEU A 16 11.91 5.32 -11.67
N LEU A 17 10.86 6.09 -11.96
CA LEU A 17 10.47 6.41 -13.33
C LEU A 17 11.48 7.32 -14.03
N ARG A 18 12.00 8.36 -13.34
CA ARG A 18 13.00 9.28 -13.88
C ARG A 18 14.37 8.62 -14.08
N ALA A 19 14.74 7.71 -13.18
CA ALA A 19 15.96 6.92 -13.31
C ALA A 19 15.87 5.86 -14.43
N HIS A 20 14.72 5.74 -15.10
CA HIS A 20 14.45 4.73 -16.12
C HIS A 20 14.60 3.27 -15.64
N TRP A 21 14.52 3.03 -14.32
CA TRP A 21 14.57 1.68 -13.74
C TRP A 21 13.27 0.91 -13.97
N CYS A 22 12.16 1.61 -14.10
CA CYS A 22 10.89 1.03 -14.48
C CYS A 22 10.16 1.92 -15.50
N LYS A 23 9.35 1.32 -16.36
CA LYS A 23 8.52 2.00 -17.37
C LYS A 23 7.08 2.10 -16.91
N ARG A 24 6.57 1.04 -16.27
CA ARG A 24 5.18 0.95 -15.80
C ARG A 24 5.15 0.42 -14.38
N VAL A 25 4.41 1.13 -13.55
CA VAL A 25 4.25 0.85 -12.11
C VAL A 25 2.79 0.53 -11.81
N LEU A 26 2.56 -0.57 -11.10
CA LEU A 26 1.28 -0.87 -10.47
C LEU A 26 1.36 -0.51 -8.98
N PHE A 27 0.51 0.40 -8.53
CA PHE A 27 0.34 0.75 -7.13
C PHE A 27 -0.93 0.11 -6.58
N LEU A 28 -0.79 -0.73 -5.56
CA LEU A 28 -1.88 -1.45 -4.94
C LEU A 28 -2.21 -0.88 -3.56
N ALA A 29 -3.48 -0.53 -3.35
CA ALA A 29 -4.00 -0.04 -2.08
C ALA A 29 -5.19 -0.90 -1.60
N ASP A 30 -5.44 -0.90 -0.31
CA ASP A 30 -6.48 -1.72 0.33
C ASP A 30 -7.91 -1.24 0.01
N ARG A 31 -8.10 0.07 -0.18
CA ARG A 31 -9.43 0.69 -0.29
C ARG A 31 -9.52 1.68 -1.45
N VAL A 32 -10.71 1.80 -2.02
CA VAL A 32 -10.98 2.77 -3.11
C VAL A 32 -10.62 4.20 -2.72
N ALA A 33 -10.87 4.60 -1.47
CA ALA A 33 -10.50 5.94 -0.99
C ALA A 33 -8.98 6.20 -1.09
N LEU A 34 -8.14 5.20 -0.76
CA LEU A 34 -6.69 5.28 -0.87
C LEU A 34 -6.24 5.26 -2.34
N VAL A 35 -6.92 4.51 -3.21
CA VAL A 35 -6.69 4.54 -4.66
C VAL A 35 -6.92 5.95 -5.18
N ASN A 36 -8.05 6.57 -4.87
CA ASN A 36 -8.36 7.94 -5.30
C ASN A 36 -7.34 8.96 -4.78
N GLN A 37 -6.93 8.84 -3.52
CA GLN A 37 -5.90 9.69 -2.93
C GLN A 37 -4.55 9.52 -3.65
N ALA A 38 -4.14 8.29 -3.92
CA ALA A 38 -2.89 8.01 -4.62
C ALA A 38 -2.93 8.52 -6.06
N VAL A 39 -4.02 8.29 -6.80
CA VAL A 39 -4.18 8.82 -8.17
C VAL A 39 -4.09 10.33 -8.20
N ASN A 40 -4.76 11.03 -7.27
CA ASN A 40 -4.71 12.48 -7.19
C ASN A 40 -3.29 12.98 -6.88
N ALA A 41 -2.57 12.32 -5.97
CA ALA A 41 -1.19 12.63 -5.66
C ALA A 41 -0.27 12.41 -6.88
N PHE A 42 -0.43 11.29 -7.59
CA PHE A 42 0.33 11.03 -8.81
C PHE A 42 -0.01 12.02 -9.94
N LYS A 43 -1.28 12.39 -10.13
CA LYS A 43 -1.67 13.41 -11.11
C LYS A 43 -1.08 14.81 -10.78
N ALA A 44 -0.96 15.13 -9.50
CA ALA A 44 -0.37 16.40 -9.07
C ALA A 44 1.15 16.45 -9.20
N HIS A 45 1.85 15.36 -8.92
CA HIS A 45 3.31 15.33 -8.85
C HIS A 45 3.97 14.67 -10.07
N LEU A 46 3.26 13.83 -10.81
CA LEU A 46 3.72 13.05 -11.96
C LEU A 46 2.72 13.09 -13.12
N PRO A 47 2.31 14.29 -13.60
CA PRO A 47 1.31 14.37 -14.67
C PRO A 47 1.74 13.66 -15.96
N ASP A 48 3.03 13.70 -16.30
CA ASP A 48 3.60 13.07 -17.49
C ASP A 48 3.59 11.53 -17.44
N ALA A 49 3.37 10.95 -16.27
CA ALA A 49 3.24 9.50 -16.11
C ALA A 49 1.84 8.97 -16.45
N ALA A 50 0.90 9.87 -16.80
CA ALA A 50 -0.50 9.56 -17.11
C ALA A 50 -1.11 8.56 -16.10
N PRO A 51 -1.29 8.95 -14.82
CA PRO A 51 -1.79 8.04 -13.79
C PRO A 51 -3.22 7.58 -14.08
N VAL A 52 -3.45 6.27 -14.03
CA VAL A 52 -4.72 5.60 -14.35
C VAL A 52 -5.34 4.99 -13.09
N ASN A 53 -6.60 5.29 -12.83
CA ASN A 53 -7.40 4.63 -11.79
C ASN A 53 -8.06 3.36 -12.36
N LEU A 54 -7.50 2.19 -12.10
CA LEU A 54 -8.03 0.93 -12.63
C LEU A 54 -9.38 0.49 -12.02
N VAL A 55 -9.84 1.15 -10.97
CA VAL A 55 -11.18 0.90 -10.41
C VAL A 55 -12.26 1.53 -11.28
N THR A 56 -11.97 2.67 -11.91
CA THR A 56 -12.93 3.47 -12.66
C THR A 56 -12.61 3.63 -14.16
N GLU A 57 -11.34 3.45 -14.54
CA GLU A 57 -10.84 3.73 -15.88
C GLU A 57 -10.39 2.44 -16.59
N LYS A 58 -10.55 2.42 -17.93
CA LYS A 58 -10.11 1.30 -18.77
C LYS A 58 -8.86 1.61 -19.60
N ALA A 59 -8.23 2.76 -19.39
CA ALA A 59 -7.02 3.16 -20.12
C ALA A 59 -5.84 2.19 -19.87
N THR A 60 -5.00 2.01 -20.89
CA THR A 60 -3.85 1.09 -20.88
C THR A 60 -2.54 1.76 -21.32
N ASP A 61 -2.58 3.06 -21.57
CA ASP A 61 -1.49 3.88 -22.10
C ASP A 61 -0.75 4.69 -21.02
N GLY A 62 -1.13 4.53 -19.75
CA GLY A 62 -0.45 5.15 -18.63
C GLY A 62 0.88 4.48 -18.26
N ARG A 63 1.64 5.16 -17.40
CA ARG A 63 2.86 4.63 -16.79
C ARG A 63 2.71 4.32 -15.30
N VAL A 64 1.72 4.91 -14.63
CA VAL A 64 1.35 4.61 -13.24
C VAL A 64 -0.09 4.15 -13.21
N TYR A 65 -0.32 2.97 -12.71
CA TYR A 65 -1.64 2.37 -12.55
C TYR A 65 -1.93 2.17 -11.08
N VAL A 66 -3.10 2.57 -10.64
CA VAL A 66 -3.50 2.44 -9.24
C VAL A 66 -4.75 1.59 -9.15
N SER A 67 -4.74 0.58 -8.30
CA SER A 67 -5.84 -0.36 -8.15
C SER A 67 -6.05 -0.78 -6.70
N THR A 68 -7.23 -1.31 -6.41
CA THR A 68 -7.43 -2.17 -5.24
C THR A 68 -7.06 -3.61 -5.58
N TYR A 69 -6.76 -4.40 -4.56
CA TYR A 69 -6.49 -5.84 -4.75
C TYR A 69 -7.67 -6.59 -5.40
N PRO A 70 -8.94 -6.41 -4.94
CA PRO A 70 -10.09 -7.06 -5.59
C PRO A 70 -10.24 -6.68 -7.06
N SER A 71 -10.09 -5.38 -7.39
CA SER A 71 -10.20 -4.93 -8.78
C SER A 71 -9.13 -5.55 -9.66
N MET A 72 -7.88 -5.62 -9.18
CA MET A 72 -6.79 -6.23 -9.93
C MET A 72 -6.98 -7.73 -10.11
N MET A 73 -7.49 -8.44 -9.09
CA MET A 73 -7.85 -9.85 -9.22
C MET A 73 -8.91 -10.09 -10.28
N GLY A 74 -9.94 -9.23 -10.35
CA GLY A 74 -10.93 -9.27 -11.43
C GLY A 74 -10.28 -9.15 -12.81
N LEU A 75 -9.41 -8.14 -12.99
CA LEU A 75 -8.74 -7.89 -14.28
C LEU A 75 -7.82 -9.03 -14.73
N ILE A 76 -7.23 -9.78 -13.79
CA ILE A 76 -6.42 -10.96 -14.11
C ILE A 76 -7.33 -12.15 -14.51
N ASN A 77 -8.45 -12.35 -13.78
CA ASN A 77 -9.34 -13.48 -13.96
C ASN A 77 -10.24 -13.34 -15.19
N ASP A 78 -10.72 -12.13 -15.49
CA ASP A 78 -11.62 -11.87 -16.61
C ASP A 78 -11.01 -12.30 -17.95
N GLY A 79 -9.70 -12.15 -18.12
CA GLY A 79 -9.00 -12.62 -19.31
C GLY A 79 -8.89 -14.15 -19.42
N ALA A 80 -9.08 -14.89 -18.35
CA ALA A 80 -9.05 -16.35 -18.37
C ALA A 80 -10.38 -16.96 -18.84
N ASN A 81 -11.50 -16.21 -18.75
CA ASN A 81 -12.85 -16.67 -19.05
C ASN A 81 -13.41 -16.12 -20.37
N ALA A 82 -12.70 -15.19 -21.06
CA ALA A 82 -13.15 -14.64 -22.32
C ALA A 82 -12.85 -15.61 -23.47
N GLU A 83 -13.89 -15.98 -24.25
CA GLU A 83 -13.73 -16.66 -25.53
C GLU A 83 -12.92 -15.74 -26.46
N GLY A 84 -11.67 -16.15 -26.76
CA GLY A 84 -10.73 -15.32 -27.52
C GLY A 84 -9.66 -14.60 -26.67
N GLY A 85 -9.73 -14.69 -25.38
CA GLY A 85 -8.70 -14.66 -24.32
C GLY A 85 -7.65 -13.54 -24.30
N ALA A 86 -7.88 -12.36 -24.87
CA ALA A 86 -6.94 -11.25 -24.73
C ALA A 86 -7.05 -10.65 -23.33
N ARG A 87 -6.08 -10.99 -22.47
CA ARG A 87 -5.95 -10.36 -21.15
C ARG A 87 -5.61 -8.88 -21.29
N ARG A 88 -6.25 -8.02 -20.49
CA ARG A 88 -6.00 -6.58 -20.51
C ARG A 88 -4.53 -6.25 -20.23
N PHE A 89 -3.89 -7.00 -19.34
CA PHE A 89 -2.48 -6.86 -19.00
C PHE A 89 -1.76 -8.20 -19.15
N GLY A 90 -0.67 -8.22 -19.92
CA GLY A 90 0.23 -9.37 -20.00
C GLY A 90 1.10 -9.50 -18.77
N ILE A 91 1.77 -10.64 -18.59
CA ILE A 91 2.65 -10.96 -17.45
C ILE A 91 3.76 -9.90 -17.25
N GLY A 92 4.37 -9.42 -18.33
CA GLY A 92 5.42 -8.40 -18.31
C GLY A 92 4.88 -6.97 -18.50
N HIS A 93 3.61 -6.69 -18.22
CA HIS A 93 3.07 -5.34 -18.42
C HIS A 93 3.61 -4.35 -17.40
N PHE A 94 3.81 -4.77 -16.15
CA PHE A 94 4.36 -3.95 -15.08
C PHE A 94 5.80 -4.37 -14.79
N ASP A 95 6.68 -3.40 -14.59
CA ASP A 95 8.08 -3.63 -14.17
C ASP A 95 8.20 -3.58 -12.64
N LEU A 96 7.28 -2.86 -11.98
CA LEU A 96 7.27 -2.66 -10.54
C LEU A 96 5.84 -2.71 -9.99
N ILE A 97 5.67 -3.43 -8.90
CA ILE A 97 4.44 -3.42 -8.09
C ILE A 97 4.78 -2.82 -6.73
N VAL A 98 4.12 -1.73 -6.39
CA VAL A 98 4.21 -1.09 -5.08
C VAL A 98 2.98 -1.46 -4.26
N VAL A 99 3.20 -2.07 -3.11
CA VAL A 99 2.16 -2.52 -2.18
C VAL A 99 2.09 -1.55 -1.01
N ASP A 100 1.00 -0.81 -0.90
CA ASP A 100 0.76 0.06 0.26
C ASP A 100 0.16 -0.72 1.42
N GLU A 101 0.56 -0.36 2.64
CA GLU A 101 0.15 -1.04 3.88
C GLU A 101 0.44 -2.56 3.86
N ALA A 102 1.65 -2.92 3.48
CA ALA A 102 2.10 -4.29 3.26
C ALA A 102 2.02 -5.22 4.50
N HIS A 103 1.76 -4.66 5.70
CA HIS A 103 1.60 -5.42 6.95
C HIS A 103 0.30 -6.22 7.04
N ARG A 104 -0.70 -5.88 6.23
CA ARG A 104 -1.99 -6.56 6.28
C ARG A 104 -1.90 -7.92 5.60
N SER A 105 -2.53 -8.94 6.19
CA SER A 105 -2.60 -10.32 5.67
C SER A 105 -3.38 -10.46 4.34
N ILE A 106 -3.14 -9.50 3.44
CA ILE A 106 -3.70 -9.41 2.09
C ILE A 106 -3.10 -10.48 1.21
N TYR A 107 -1.90 -10.92 1.57
CA TYR A 107 -1.08 -11.78 0.77
C TYR A 107 -1.71 -13.12 0.43
N GLN A 108 -2.27 -13.83 1.40
CA GLN A 108 -2.86 -15.16 1.15
C GLN A 108 -4.02 -15.09 0.16
N LYS A 109 -4.86 -14.06 0.29
CA LYS A 109 -6.04 -13.88 -0.54
C LYS A 109 -5.73 -13.42 -1.96
N TYR A 110 -4.70 -12.59 -2.14
CA TYR A 110 -4.38 -11.95 -3.41
C TYR A 110 -3.01 -12.37 -3.99
N ARG A 111 -2.47 -13.48 -3.51
CA ARG A 111 -1.19 -14.05 -3.99
C ARG A 111 -1.14 -14.20 -5.51
N ALA A 112 -2.25 -14.50 -6.14
CA ALA A 112 -2.32 -14.68 -7.58
C ALA A 112 -1.86 -13.43 -8.37
N ILE A 113 -2.06 -12.21 -7.85
CA ILE A 113 -1.56 -10.98 -8.47
C ILE A 113 -0.03 -11.03 -8.58
N PHE A 114 0.63 -11.34 -7.47
CA PHE A 114 2.10 -11.36 -7.37
C PHE A 114 2.74 -12.53 -8.11
N SER A 115 2.01 -13.63 -8.27
CA SER A 115 2.46 -14.79 -9.06
C SER A 115 2.18 -14.62 -10.55
N TYR A 116 1.26 -13.73 -10.92
CA TYR A 116 0.89 -13.51 -12.31
C TYR A 116 1.85 -12.56 -13.03
N PHE A 117 2.22 -11.44 -12.40
CA PHE A 117 3.10 -10.46 -13.01
C PHE A 117 4.58 -10.77 -12.73
N ASP A 118 5.39 -10.72 -13.79
CA ASP A 118 6.85 -10.75 -13.70
C ASP A 118 7.35 -9.32 -13.43
N ALA A 119 7.32 -8.91 -12.17
CA ALA A 119 7.63 -7.55 -11.73
C ALA A 119 8.37 -7.54 -10.40
N LEU A 120 9.19 -6.51 -10.20
CA LEU A 120 9.78 -6.23 -8.89
C LEU A 120 8.71 -5.86 -7.88
N LEU A 121 8.87 -6.28 -6.63
CA LEU A 121 7.92 -5.97 -5.55
C LEU A 121 8.55 -5.02 -4.53
N VAL A 122 7.83 -3.95 -4.18
CA VAL A 122 8.16 -3.05 -3.08
C VAL A 122 6.98 -2.95 -2.14
N GLY A 123 7.17 -3.33 -0.88
CA GLY A 123 6.19 -3.17 0.18
C GLY A 123 6.47 -1.92 1.01
N LEU A 124 5.44 -1.12 1.26
CA LEU A 124 5.48 0.05 2.11
C LEU A 124 4.56 -0.18 3.31
N THR A 125 5.04 0.09 4.50
CA THR A 125 4.25 -0.03 5.71
C THR A 125 4.69 0.98 6.77
N ALA A 126 3.77 1.41 7.61
CA ALA A 126 4.05 2.26 8.78
C ALA A 126 4.10 1.46 10.09
N THR A 127 3.84 0.15 10.06
CA THR A 127 3.80 -0.70 11.25
C THR A 127 5.20 -1.09 11.72
N PRO A 128 5.42 -1.24 13.04
CA PRO A 128 6.65 -1.78 13.60
C PRO A 128 6.97 -3.17 13.05
N LYS A 129 8.27 -3.52 13.05
CA LYS A 129 8.78 -4.80 12.54
C LYS A 129 8.07 -6.03 13.10
N ASP A 130 7.74 -5.98 14.38
CA ASP A 130 7.21 -7.12 15.14
C ASP A 130 5.74 -7.44 14.82
N GLU A 131 5.02 -6.48 14.21
CA GLU A 131 3.62 -6.63 13.83
C GLU A 131 3.43 -7.09 12.37
N ILE A 132 4.51 -7.19 11.61
CA ILE A 132 4.45 -7.65 10.22
C ILE A 132 4.43 -9.18 10.19
N ASP A 133 3.41 -9.75 9.57
CA ASP A 133 3.27 -11.19 9.39
C ASP A 133 4.47 -11.78 8.63
N ARG A 134 4.97 -12.94 9.09
CA ARG A 134 6.05 -13.71 8.44
C ARG A 134 5.79 -13.97 6.96
N ASN A 135 4.53 -14.18 6.59
CA ASN A 135 4.14 -14.38 5.20
C ASN A 135 4.41 -13.14 4.32
N THR A 136 4.33 -11.94 4.89
CA THR A 136 4.64 -10.69 4.19
C THR A 136 6.13 -10.60 3.89
N TYR A 137 7.00 -10.90 4.86
CA TYR A 137 8.45 -10.94 4.61
C TYR A 137 8.82 -11.96 3.54
N SER A 138 8.23 -13.16 3.60
CA SER A 138 8.44 -14.22 2.61
C SER A 138 8.03 -13.80 1.19
N LEU A 139 6.94 -13.01 1.04
CA LEU A 139 6.53 -12.48 -0.26
C LEU A 139 7.62 -11.63 -0.92
N PHE A 140 8.31 -10.82 -0.12
CA PHE A 140 9.38 -9.95 -0.59
C PHE A 140 10.75 -10.63 -0.58
N GLY A 141 10.83 -11.94 -0.28
CA GLY A 141 12.08 -12.69 -0.19
C GLY A 141 12.98 -12.23 0.96
N LEU A 142 12.40 -11.66 2.02
CA LEU A 142 13.10 -11.10 3.17
C LEU A 142 13.08 -12.04 4.36
N GLU A 143 14.10 -11.94 5.22
CA GLU A 143 14.12 -12.57 6.52
C GLU A 143 13.08 -11.96 7.45
N SER A 144 12.39 -12.79 8.23
CA SER A 144 11.33 -12.32 9.15
C SER A 144 11.87 -11.32 10.15
N GLY A 145 11.24 -10.16 10.25
CA GLY A 145 11.63 -9.07 11.13
C GLY A 145 12.74 -8.16 10.56
N VAL A 146 13.26 -8.45 9.36
CA VAL A 146 14.35 -7.67 8.76
C VAL A 146 13.86 -6.96 7.48
N PRO A 147 13.35 -5.72 7.56
CA PRO A 147 13.00 -4.95 6.37
C PRO A 147 14.27 -4.54 5.61
N THR A 148 14.15 -4.33 4.30
CA THR A 148 15.25 -3.83 3.47
C THR A 148 15.74 -2.45 3.94
N ASP A 149 14.81 -1.60 4.37
CA ASP A 149 15.09 -0.26 4.91
C ASP A 149 14.02 0.14 5.91
N ALA A 150 14.39 0.92 6.92
CA ALA A 150 13.47 1.40 7.95
C ALA A 150 13.83 2.84 8.36
N TYR A 151 12.85 3.73 8.29
CA TYR A 151 12.97 5.10 8.76
C TYR A 151 12.02 5.30 9.95
N GLY A 152 12.59 5.30 11.14
CA GLY A 152 11.86 5.31 12.40
C GLY A 152 11.21 6.65 12.74
N LEU A 153 10.29 6.61 13.71
CA LEU A 153 9.65 7.83 14.22
C LEU A 153 10.66 8.77 14.85
N ASP A 154 11.59 8.23 15.66
CA ASP A 154 12.62 9.01 16.36
C ASP A 154 13.57 9.67 15.37
N ASP A 155 13.98 8.96 14.32
CA ASP A 155 14.81 9.52 13.25
C ASP A 155 14.11 10.65 12.53
N ALA A 156 12.81 10.49 12.25
CA ALA A 156 12.00 11.50 11.57
C ALA A 156 11.77 12.75 12.45
N ILE A 157 11.66 12.57 13.77
CA ILE A 157 11.59 13.68 14.74
C ILE A 157 12.94 14.39 14.82
N ALA A 158 14.03 13.64 14.96
CA ALA A 158 15.39 14.19 15.02
C ALA A 158 15.75 14.98 13.75
N ALA A 159 15.29 14.51 12.59
CA ALA A 159 15.47 15.19 11.31
C ALA A 159 14.50 16.38 11.09
N GLY A 160 13.58 16.64 12.02
CA GLY A 160 12.62 17.77 11.94
C GLY A 160 11.44 17.54 10.98
N TYR A 161 11.24 16.33 10.46
CA TYR A 161 10.12 16.01 9.57
C TYR A 161 8.83 15.70 10.32
N LEU A 162 8.91 15.29 11.58
CA LEU A 162 7.75 15.00 12.43
C LEU A 162 7.89 15.71 13.79
N ALA A 163 6.75 16.15 14.33
CA ALA A 163 6.69 16.63 15.68
C ALA A 163 6.65 15.45 16.68
N PRO A 164 7.31 15.58 17.84
CA PRO A 164 7.25 14.55 18.88
C PRO A 164 5.80 14.38 19.37
N PRO A 165 5.32 13.13 19.56
CA PRO A 165 3.98 12.88 20.06
C PRO A 165 3.85 13.40 21.49
N ARG A 166 2.75 14.09 21.80
CA ARG A 166 2.36 14.44 23.16
C ARG A 166 1.30 13.48 23.63
N ALA A 167 1.65 12.62 24.56
CA ALA A 167 0.66 11.81 25.27
C ALA A 167 -0.04 12.66 26.34
N VAL A 168 -1.36 12.79 26.22
CA VAL A 168 -2.20 13.40 27.25
C VAL A 168 -3.05 12.30 27.86
N SER A 169 -2.80 11.99 29.14
CA SER A 169 -3.68 11.07 29.87
C SER A 169 -4.94 11.81 30.28
N VAL A 170 -6.07 11.41 29.69
CA VAL A 170 -7.39 11.89 30.12
C VAL A 170 -8.01 10.80 30.98
N PRO A 171 -8.02 10.96 32.32
CA PRO A 171 -8.64 9.97 33.18
C PRO A 171 -10.15 9.96 32.94
N LEU A 172 -10.63 8.81 32.55
CA LEU A 172 -12.09 8.62 32.38
C LEU A 172 -12.77 8.64 33.75
N LYS A 173 -14.01 9.13 33.80
CA LYS A 173 -14.77 9.27 35.07
C LYS A 173 -14.84 7.96 35.84
N PHE A 174 -15.05 6.84 35.17
CA PHE A 174 -15.10 5.51 35.80
C PHE A 174 -13.76 5.02 36.35
N GLN A 175 -12.63 5.48 35.81
CA GLN A 175 -11.29 5.16 36.35
C GLN A 175 -11.00 5.91 37.66
N ARG A 176 -11.62 7.07 37.86
CA ARG A 176 -11.47 7.88 39.07
C ARG A 176 -12.48 7.52 40.16
N GLU A 177 -13.71 7.18 39.79
CA GLU A 177 -14.85 7.02 40.68
C GLU A 177 -15.31 5.56 40.81
N GLY A 178 -14.79 4.66 39.97
CA GLY A 178 -15.29 3.27 39.82
C GLY A 178 -16.61 3.22 39.06
N ILE A 179 -17.00 2.03 38.63
CA ILE A 179 -18.34 1.74 38.10
C ILE A 179 -19.12 1.02 39.17
N ARG A 180 -20.25 1.58 39.61
CA ARG A 180 -21.19 0.86 40.49
C ARG A 180 -22.14 0.08 39.62
N TYR A 181 -22.49 -1.16 40.05
CA TYR A 181 -23.41 -2.03 39.32
C TYR A 181 -24.77 -1.38 39.03
N GLN A 182 -25.17 -0.42 39.88
CA GLN A 182 -26.40 0.37 39.71
C GLN A 182 -26.35 1.40 38.60
N ASP A 183 -25.16 1.72 38.06
CA ASP A 183 -24.96 2.71 37.00
C ASP A 183 -24.88 2.06 35.59
N LEU A 184 -25.01 0.74 35.51
CA LEU A 184 -25.10 -0.02 34.26
C LEU A 184 -26.57 -0.13 33.88
N SER A 185 -26.95 0.46 32.74
CA SER A 185 -28.27 0.25 32.15
C SER A 185 -28.40 -1.23 31.71
N ASP A 186 -29.54 -1.83 31.94
CA ASP A 186 -29.93 -3.16 31.47
C ASP A 186 -30.26 -3.13 29.95
N ASP A 187 -29.33 -2.78 29.06
CA ASP A 187 -29.48 -2.89 27.61
C ASP A 187 -28.57 -3.99 27.05
#